data_ab76e1b4bd4da21f213ec8dc89b0e351
#
_entry.id   ab76e1b4bd4da21f213ec8dc89b0e351
#
_cell.length_a   1.000
_cell.length_b   1.000
_cell.length_c   1.000
_cell.angle_alpha   90.00
_cell.angle_beta   90.00
_cell.angle_gamma   90.00
#
_symmetry.space_group_name_H-M   'P 1'
#
loop_
_entity.id
_entity.type
_entity.pdbx_description
1 polymer ?
#
loop_
_entity_poly.entity_id
_entity_poly.type
_entity_poly.pdbx_seq_one_letter_code
_entity_poly.pdbx_strand_id
1 'polypeptide(L)'
;MVLALNAAPVFCWAMPPSESGAIEVHGKDGLLVRSLRFVDLESPVGYLGTWLTPIPRFFVRNHMQEPSQLSVAEWRLSIGGEVEKTLILTLADLSKLEVHTVVNTLECAGNGRGFQRPQVPGVQWGKGAVGTAKFSGPRLRDVLERAGVKSSGKHVAFRGLDEVPGKVPPFIRSIPIEKALVADTLVATHMNGAPLTKHHGFPARALTPGWIGAASCKWLTEIKVLDSEFAGNFMNPGYRLPNQPFMPGETVKPEDTHPVTSLVVKSVISGPLDGATLKPGRVAIHGAAWAGEAGIAKLEISTDGGATWAPANFGEERARYAWRLWHYEWIAKPGDFSIRSRATDSQGRAQPPTGVWNPSGYLYNAIDEVKVHVA
;
A
#
# COMPACT_ATOMS: atom_id res chain seq x y z
N MET A 1 19.67 12.99 -33.42
CA MET A 1 20.44 13.52 -32.27
C MET A 1 19.75 12.97 -31.01
N VAL A 2 20.28 11.86 -30.47
CA VAL A 2 19.70 11.13 -29.33
C VAL A 2 20.25 11.76 -28.10
N LEU A 3 19.40 12.47 -27.34
CA LEU A 3 19.72 12.95 -26.01
C LEU A 3 19.62 11.78 -25.02
N ALA A 4 20.77 11.23 -24.67
CA ALA A 4 20.87 10.33 -23.52
C ALA A 4 20.63 11.13 -22.25
N LEU A 5 19.46 10.98 -21.64
CA LEU A 5 19.21 11.45 -20.28
C LEU A 5 19.98 10.53 -19.32
N ASN A 6 21.17 10.98 -18.92
CA ASN A 6 21.89 10.43 -17.78
C ASN A 6 21.06 10.69 -16.52
N ALA A 7 20.24 9.74 -16.14
CA ALA A 7 19.68 9.69 -14.79
C ALA A 7 20.84 9.40 -13.83
N ALA A 8 21.28 10.40 -13.08
CA ALA A 8 22.23 10.22 -12.00
C ALA A 8 21.70 9.11 -11.06
N PRO A 9 22.53 8.13 -10.70
CA PRO A 9 22.11 7.08 -9.79
C PRO A 9 21.77 7.69 -8.43
N VAL A 10 20.51 7.63 -8.04
CA VAL A 10 20.13 7.86 -6.66
C VAL A 10 20.65 6.65 -5.88
N PHE A 11 21.86 6.76 -5.37
CA PHE A 11 22.42 5.75 -4.47
C PHE A 11 21.58 5.68 -3.21
N CYS A 12 20.63 4.76 -3.18
CA CYS A 12 20.00 4.32 -1.95
C CYS A 12 20.93 3.29 -1.32
N TRP A 13 21.76 3.75 -0.37
CA TRP A 13 22.56 2.85 0.45
C TRP A 13 21.61 1.96 1.25
N ALA A 14 21.51 0.70 0.87
CA ALA A 14 20.93 -0.31 1.71
C ALA A 14 21.87 -0.49 2.92
N MET A 15 21.49 0.03 4.06
CA MET A 15 22.16 -0.34 5.31
C MET A 15 21.89 -1.83 5.56
N PRO A 16 22.92 -2.62 5.89
CA PRO A 16 22.70 -3.97 6.38
C PRO A 16 21.82 -3.92 7.63
N PRO A 17 21.11 -5.00 7.99
CA PRO A 17 20.37 -5.05 9.23
C PRO A 17 21.38 -4.90 10.37
N SER A 18 21.52 -3.68 10.87
CA SER A 18 22.35 -3.43 12.06
C SER A 18 21.53 -3.87 13.27
N GLU A 19 22.16 -4.57 14.18
CA GLU A 19 21.83 -4.60 15.59
C GLU A 19 21.90 -3.15 16.12
N SER A 20 20.88 -2.36 15.86
CA SER A 20 20.81 -0.99 16.28
C SER A 20 19.73 -0.87 17.35
N GLY A 21 20.08 -0.23 18.43
CA GLY A 21 19.12 0.24 19.40
C GLY A 21 17.91 0.83 18.69
N ALA A 22 16.70 0.45 19.09
CA ALA A 22 15.46 0.82 18.43
C ALA A 22 15.40 2.36 18.30
N ILE A 23 15.46 2.86 17.06
CA ILE A 23 15.24 4.28 16.81
C ILE A 23 13.74 4.52 17.06
N GLU A 24 13.46 5.28 18.11
CA GLU A 24 12.10 5.63 18.47
C GLU A 24 11.58 6.71 17.51
N VAL A 25 10.51 6.40 16.80
CA VAL A 25 9.78 7.37 15.98
C VAL A 25 8.49 7.72 16.70
N HIS A 26 8.32 8.99 17.02
CA HIS A 26 7.18 9.47 17.80
C HIS A 26 5.83 8.95 17.29
N GLY A 27 5.04 8.34 18.17
CA GLY A 27 3.73 7.76 17.84
C GLY A 27 3.79 6.45 17.07
N LYS A 28 4.97 5.80 16.99
CA LYS A 28 5.17 4.48 16.39
C LYS A 28 5.73 3.49 17.39
N ASP A 29 5.35 2.21 17.25
CA ASP A 29 5.67 1.15 18.18
C ASP A 29 6.27 -0.06 17.44
N GLY A 30 7.55 -0.33 17.66
CA GLY A 30 8.25 -1.52 17.20
C GLY A 30 8.33 -1.71 15.69
N LEU A 31 8.25 -0.64 14.89
CA LEU A 31 8.37 -0.71 13.44
C LEU A 31 9.83 -0.85 12.99
N LEU A 32 10.04 -1.55 11.88
CA LEU A 32 11.35 -1.69 11.25
C LEU A 32 11.67 -0.43 10.45
N VAL A 33 12.74 0.27 10.78
CA VAL A 33 13.19 1.46 10.05
C VAL A 33 13.81 1.04 8.72
N ARG A 34 13.22 1.51 7.61
CA ARG A 34 13.76 1.29 6.25
C ARG A 34 14.49 2.51 5.72
N SER A 35 14.07 3.71 6.12
CA SER A 35 14.73 4.98 5.83
C SER A 35 14.29 6.02 6.84
N LEU A 36 15.20 6.96 7.18
CA LEU A 36 14.89 8.15 7.98
C LEU A 36 14.99 9.43 7.15
N ARG A 37 15.57 9.39 5.96
CA ARG A 37 15.62 10.55 5.06
C ARG A 37 14.23 11.06 4.72
N PHE A 38 13.35 10.10 4.32
CA PHE A 38 11.90 10.26 4.28
C PHE A 38 11.38 9.10 5.14
N VAL A 39 10.72 9.39 6.22
CA VAL A 39 10.35 8.37 7.21
C VAL A 39 9.61 7.19 6.54
N ASP A 40 10.31 6.07 6.39
CA ASP A 40 9.80 4.82 5.84
C ASP A 40 9.94 3.72 6.91
N LEU A 41 8.80 3.26 7.44
CA LEU A 41 8.72 2.32 8.54
C LEU A 41 7.88 1.12 8.12
N GLU A 42 8.39 -0.08 8.35
CA GLU A 42 7.72 -1.34 8.02
C GLU A 42 7.16 -2.01 9.27
N SER A 43 5.92 -2.49 9.19
CA SER A 43 5.32 -3.31 10.25
C SER A 43 6.00 -4.68 10.31
N PRO A 44 6.47 -5.14 11.48
CA PRO A 44 6.88 -6.54 11.66
C PRO A 44 5.76 -7.49 11.24
N VAL A 45 6.11 -8.59 10.58
CA VAL A 45 5.13 -9.55 10.02
C VAL A 45 4.15 -10.06 11.07
N GLY A 46 4.60 -10.28 12.32
CA GLY A 46 3.73 -10.71 13.42
C GLY A 46 2.59 -9.73 13.76
N TYR A 47 2.69 -8.45 13.33
CA TYR A 47 1.62 -7.46 13.53
C TYR A 47 0.47 -7.59 12.51
N LEU A 48 0.63 -8.40 11.46
CA LEU A 48 -0.37 -8.59 10.42
C LEU A 48 -1.46 -9.62 10.79
N GLY A 49 -1.47 -10.08 12.04
CA GLY A 49 -2.47 -11.02 12.57
C GLY A 49 -3.70 -10.37 13.21
N THR A 50 -3.94 -9.06 13.02
CA THR A 50 -5.08 -8.33 13.60
C THR A 50 -5.98 -7.77 12.50
N TRP A 51 -7.31 -7.75 12.73
CA TRP A 51 -8.27 -7.22 11.76
C TRP A 51 -8.00 -5.76 11.39
N LEU A 52 -7.86 -4.90 12.39
CA LEU A 52 -7.43 -3.52 12.20
C LEU A 52 -6.03 -3.36 12.78
N THR A 53 -5.11 -2.88 11.96
CA THR A 53 -3.76 -2.54 12.41
C THR A 53 -3.81 -1.32 13.33
N PRO A 54 -3.36 -1.38 14.58
CA PRO A 54 -3.27 -0.22 15.44
C PRO A 54 -2.43 0.89 14.82
N ILE A 55 -2.84 2.16 14.98
CA ILE A 55 -2.15 3.30 14.38
C ILE A 55 -0.63 3.32 14.68
N PRO A 56 -0.17 3.05 15.92
CA PRO A 56 1.27 3.00 16.21
C PRO A 56 2.01 1.90 15.45
N ARG A 57 1.34 0.82 15.07
CA ARG A 57 1.91 -0.34 14.37
C ARG A 57 1.67 -0.34 12.86
N PHE A 58 0.99 0.67 12.34
CA PHE A 58 0.71 0.80 10.91
C PHE A 58 1.94 1.35 10.19
N PHE A 59 2.36 0.72 9.08
CA PHE A 59 3.52 1.13 8.30
C PHE A 59 3.45 2.60 7.85
N VAL A 60 4.60 3.20 7.62
CA VAL A 60 4.72 4.57 7.08
C VAL A 60 5.53 4.53 5.80
N ARG A 61 5.04 5.20 4.75
CA ARG A 61 5.75 5.41 3.49
C ARG A 61 5.64 6.85 3.03
N ASN A 62 6.76 7.49 2.83
CA ASN A 62 6.85 8.86 2.34
C ASN A 62 7.73 8.95 1.09
N HIS A 63 7.29 9.69 0.07
CA HIS A 63 8.10 9.99 -1.11
C HIS A 63 8.95 11.24 -0.92
N MET A 64 8.44 12.16 -0.11
CA MET A 64 9.02 13.44 0.21
C MET A 64 9.04 13.62 1.72
N GLN A 65 9.62 14.73 2.18
CA GLN A 65 9.64 15.08 3.59
C GLN A 65 8.20 15.32 4.10
N GLU A 66 7.89 14.83 5.27
CA GLU A 66 6.64 15.16 5.95
C GLU A 66 6.59 16.66 6.23
N PRO A 67 5.42 17.33 6.09
CA PRO A 67 5.31 18.75 6.39
C PRO A 67 5.87 19.08 7.78
N SER A 68 6.78 20.04 7.86
CA SER A 68 7.37 20.46 9.14
C SER A 68 6.31 21.15 10.03
N GLN A 69 5.41 21.91 9.40
CA GLN A 69 4.32 22.61 10.07
C GLN A 69 2.98 22.23 9.48
N LEU A 70 2.02 21.94 10.34
CA LEU A 70 0.63 21.62 10.00
C LEU A 70 -0.31 22.39 10.92
N SER A 71 -0.83 23.51 10.43
CA SER A 71 -1.83 24.32 11.11
C SER A 71 -3.23 24.02 10.55
N VAL A 72 -4.14 23.50 11.37
CA VAL A 72 -5.53 23.26 10.98
C VAL A 72 -6.23 24.58 10.61
N ALA A 73 -5.89 25.66 11.30
CA ALA A 73 -6.48 26.99 11.04
C ALA A 73 -6.11 27.52 9.64
N GLU A 74 -4.90 27.20 9.17
CA GLU A 74 -4.38 27.65 7.88
C GLU A 74 -4.62 26.63 6.77
N TRP A 75 -4.88 25.37 7.12
CA TRP A 75 -5.06 24.33 6.12
C TRP A 75 -6.27 24.61 5.21
N ARG A 76 -6.05 24.47 3.93
CA ARG A 76 -7.07 24.63 2.89
C ARG A 76 -6.97 23.50 1.88
N LEU A 77 -8.12 23.04 1.39
CA LEU A 77 -8.24 22.12 0.27
C LEU A 77 -8.83 22.87 -0.94
N SER A 78 -8.01 23.02 -1.96
CA SER A 78 -8.46 23.61 -3.23
C SER A 78 -9.00 22.52 -4.17
N ILE A 79 -10.12 22.79 -4.82
CA ILE A 79 -10.69 21.96 -5.88
C ILE A 79 -10.78 22.82 -7.14
N GLY A 80 -10.16 22.38 -8.24
CA GLY A 80 -10.10 23.17 -9.47
C GLY A 80 -9.89 22.31 -10.72
N GLY A 81 -9.49 22.95 -11.82
CA GLY A 81 -9.32 22.33 -13.14
C GLY A 81 -10.62 22.26 -13.92
N GLU A 82 -10.97 21.12 -14.52
CA GLU A 82 -12.17 20.88 -15.31
C GLU A 82 -13.44 20.82 -14.42
N VAL A 83 -13.72 21.93 -13.74
CA VAL A 83 -14.89 22.14 -12.89
C VAL A 83 -15.60 23.45 -13.26
N GLU A 84 -16.90 23.55 -12.94
CA GLU A 84 -17.67 24.76 -13.17
C GLU A 84 -17.27 25.88 -12.18
N LYS A 85 -16.89 25.47 -10.95
CA LYS A 85 -16.61 26.38 -9.85
C LYS A 85 -15.43 25.90 -9.03
N THR A 86 -14.36 26.67 -8.99
CA THR A 86 -13.25 26.41 -8.06
C THR A 86 -13.72 26.59 -6.63
N LEU A 87 -13.36 25.65 -5.75
CA LEU A 87 -13.66 25.68 -4.33
C LEU A 87 -12.37 25.76 -3.50
N ILE A 88 -12.47 26.42 -2.36
CA ILE A 88 -11.47 26.38 -1.30
C ILE A 88 -12.20 25.99 -0.02
N LEU A 89 -11.90 24.80 0.52
CA LEU A 89 -12.58 24.24 1.69
C LEU A 89 -11.64 24.23 2.89
N THR A 90 -12.21 24.50 4.05
CA THR A 90 -11.59 24.29 5.36
C THR A 90 -11.92 22.89 5.88
N LEU A 91 -11.26 22.45 6.95
CA LEU A 91 -11.62 21.21 7.62
C LEU A 91 -13.06 21.26 8.18
N ALA A 92 -13.48 22.44 8.66
CA ALA A 92 -14.85 22.68 9.10
C ALA A 92 -15.89 22.56 7.97
N ASP A 93 -15.52 22.90 6.73
CA ASP A 93 -16.42 22.70 5.57
C ASP A 93 -16.51 21.22 5.19
N LEU A 94 -15.42 20.46 5.28
CA LEU A 94 -15.45 19.01 5.09
C LEU A 94 -16.30 18.31 6.15
N SER A 95 -16.25 18.77 7.41
CA SER A 95 -17.03 18.17 8.52
C SER A 95 -18.54 18.38 8.41
N LYS A 96 -19.02 19.31 7.55
CA LYS A 96 -20.45 19.51 7.25
C LYS A 96 -20.98 18.52 6.20
N LEU A 97 -20.09 17.79 5.53
CA LEU A 97 -20.47 16.76 4.58
C LEU A 97 -20.78 15.45 5.29
N GLU A 98 -21.58 14.60 4.64
CA GLU A 98 -21.87 13.26 5.14
C GLU A 98 -20.58 12.45 5.30
N VAL A 99 -20.38 11.88 6.47
CA VAL A 99 -19.20 11.06 6.78
C VAL A 99 -19.47 9.62 6.38
N HIS A 100 -18.59 9.08 5.55
CA HIS A 100 -18.57 7.66 5.19
C HIS A 100 -17.38 6.97 5.80
N THR A 101 -17.52 5.67 6.02
CA THR A 101 -16.48 4.84 6.64
C THR A 101 -16.20 3.62 5.76
N VAL A 102 -14.92 3.41 5.46
CA VAL A 102 -14.43 2.29 4.67
C VAL A 102 -13.31 1.59 5.42
N VAL A 103 -13.39 0.27 5.56
CA VAL A 103 -12.26 -0.55 6.01
C VAL A 103 -11.44 -0.91 4.79
N ASN A 104 -10.19 -0.49 4.79
CA ASN A 104 -9.31 -0.65 3.62
C ASN A 104 -7.92 -1.13 4.00
N THR A 105 -7.40 -2.08 3.25
CA THR A 105 -6.00 -2.47 3.26
C THR A 105 -5.22 -1.51 2.36
N LEU A 106 -4.31 -0.74 2.97
CA LEU A 106 -3.31 0.03 2.23
C LEU A 106 -2.03 -0.79 2.12
N GLU A 107 -1.49 -0.90 0.92
CA GLU A 107 -0.22 -1.58 0.64
C GLU A 107 0.65 -0.70 -0.26
N CYS A 108 1.94 -0.57 0.08
CA CYS A 108 2.92 0.03 -0.82
C CYS A 108 3.10 -0.86 -2.06
N ALA A 109 3.08 -0.26 -3.26
CA ALA A 109 3.32 -1.03 -4.49
C ALA A 109 4.63 -1.82 -4.45
N GLY A 110 5.63 -1.34 -3.69
CA GLY A 110 6.92 -2.00 -3.52
C GLY A 110 6.97 -3.01 -2.36
N ASN A 111 5.86 -3.34 -1.71
CA ASN A 111 5.84 -4.35 -0.64
C ASN A 111 6.30 -5.72 -1.17
N GLY A 112 7.38 -6.27 -0.59
CA GLY A 112 8.08 -7.46 -1.10
C GLY A 112 9.23 -7.17 -2.07
N ARG A 113 9.59 -5.90 -2.34
CA ARG A 113 10.70 -5.55 -3.24
C ARG A 113 12.03 -6.20 -2.81
N GLY A 114 12.27 -6.32 -1.51
CA GLY A 114 13.48 -6.97 -0.97
C GLY A 114 13.66 -8.43 -1.40
N PHE A 115 12.61 -9.08 -1.90
CA PHE A 115 12.67 -10.45 -2.41
C PHE A 115 12.96 -10.55 -3.92
N GLN A 116 12.97 -9.44 -4.66
CA GLN A 116 13.31 -9.46 -6.09
C GLN A 116 14.77 -9.90 -6.31
N ARG A 117 14.96 -10.80 -7.27
CA ARG A 117 16.29 -11.24 -7.69
C ARG A 117 16.35 -11.25 -9.24
N PRO A 118 17.28 -10.50 -9.85
CA PRO A 118 18.21 -9.52 -9.24
C PRO A 118 17.50 -8.42 -8.47
N GLN A 119 18.21 -7.84 -7.48
CA GLN A 119 17.69 -6.74 -6.68
C GLN A 119 17.44 -5.50 -7.55
N VAL A 120 16.39 -4.75 -7.23
CA VAL A 120 15.99 -3.54 -7.95
C VAL A 120 16.05 -2.32 -7.03
N PRO A 121 16.18 -1.10 -7.58
CA PRO A 121 16.24 0.14 -6.80
C PRO A 121 14.96 0.42 -6.00
N GLY A 122 15.08 1.24 -4.96
CA GLY A 122 13.98 1.69 -4.10
C GLY A 122 14.05 1.08 -2.70
N VAL A 123 13.10 1.45 -1.84
CA VAL A 123 13.03 0.96 -0.45
C VAL A 123 12.84 -0.55 -0.45
N GLN A 124 13.74 -1.27 0.21
CA GLN A 124 13.78 -2.74 0.25
C GLN A 124 12.82 -3.27 1.32
N TRP A 125 11.53 -3.11 1.05
CA TRP A 125 10.47 -3.65 1.89
C TRP A 125 10.51 -5.17 1.96
N GLY A 126 10.30 -5.72 3.15
CA GLY A 126 9.92 -7.12 3.33
C GLY A 126 8.43 -7.32 3.05
N LYS A 127 7.70 -7.93 3.99
CA LYS A 127 6.27 -8.27 3.85
C LYS A 127 5.33 -7.24 4.51
N GLY A 128 5.85 -6.28 5.28
CA GLY A 128 5.07 -5.47 6.23
C GLY A 128 4.77 -4.03 5.78
N ALA A 129 5.04 -3.64 4.53
CA ALA A 129 4.60 -2.35 4.01
C ALA A 129 3.10 -2.39 3.63
N VAL A 130 2.28 -2.88 4.56
CA VAL A 130 0.84 -3.10 4.43
C VAL A 130 0.16 -2.96 5.79
N GLY A 131 -1.10 -2.57 5.81
CA GLY A 131 -1.94 -2.54 7.00
C GLY A 131 -3.40 -2.28 6.64
N THR A 132 -4.31 -2.74 7.48
CA THR A 132 -5.75 -2.51 7.33
C THR A 132 -6.24 -1.56 8.41
N ALA A 133 -6.98 -0.54 8.02
CA ALA A 133 -7.59 0.41 8.94
C ALA A 133 -8.98 0.83 8.48
N LYS A 134 -9.75 1.34 9.44
CA LYS A 134 -11.03 2.00 9.21
C LYS A 134 -10.77 3.47 8.94
N PHE A 135 -11.07 3.95 7.73
CA PHE A 135 -10.93 5.36 7.35
C PHE A 135 -12.31 6.01 7.28
N SER A 136 -12.43 7.25 7.76
CA SER A 136 -13.69 7.99 7.74
C SER A 136 -13.47 9.42 7.23
N GLY A 137 -14.44 9.91 6.45
CA GLY A 137 -14.48 11.26 5.90
C GLY A 137 -15.56 11.38 4.83
N PRO A 138 -15.72 12.56 4.21
CA PRO A 138 -16.65 12.71 3.10
C PRO A 138 -16.22 11.92 1.86
N ARG A 139 -17.17 11.49 1.07
CA ARG A 139 -16.93 10.90 -0.25
C ARG A 139 -16.29 11.93 -1.17
N LEU A 140 -15.31 11.50 -1.95
CA LEU A 140 -14.67 12.38 -2.93
C LEU A 140 -15.69 12.89 -3.96
N ARG A 141 -16.63 12.05 -4.40
CA ARG A 141 -17.68 12.46 -5.34
C ARG A 141 -18.52 13.61 -4.82
N ASP A 142 -18.88 13.62 -3.51
CA ASP A 142 -19.71 14.69 -2.94
C ASP A 142 -18.97 16.04 -2.90
N VAL A 143 -17.63 16.00 -2.75
CA VAL A 143 -16.75 17.16 -2.86
C VAL A 143 -16.68 17.64 -4.32
N LEU A 144 -16.54 16.73 -5.28
CA LEU A 144 -16.47 17.02 -6.72
C LEU A 144 -17.80 17.53 -7.27
N GLU A 145 -18.93 16.99 -6.83
CA GLU A 145 -20.27 17.43 -7.21
C GLU A 145 -20.51 18.90 -6.83
N ARG A 146 -20.00 19.35 -5.68
CA ARG A 146 -20.09 20.77 -5.26
C ARG A 146 -19.32 21.71 -6.19
N ALA A 147 -18.25 21.22 -6.80
CA ALA A 147 -17.45 21.98 -7.76
C ALA A 147 -18.07 21.95 -9.18
N GLY A 148 -18.93 20.97 -9.48
CA GLY A 148 -19.51 20.74 -10.79
C GLY A 148 -18.46 20.25 -11.79
N VAL A 149 -18.21 18.93 -11.84
CA VAL A 149 -17.24 18.35 -12.80
C VAL A 149 -17.78 18.51 -14.21
N LYS A 150 -16.98 19.11 -15.10
CA LYS A 150 -17.31 19.25 -16.51
C LYS A 150 -17.21 17.91 -17.25
N SER A 151 -17.90 17.77 -18.37
CA SER A 151 -17.84 16.57 -19.22
C SER A 151 -16.45 16.28 -19.80
N SER A 152 -15.56 17.29 -19.86
CA SER A 152 -14.15 17.18 -20.22
C SER A 152 -13.31 16.53 -19.13
N GLY A 153 -13.77 16.49 -17.85
CA GLY A 153 -13.03 15.88 -16.74
C GLY A 153 -12.90 14.38 -16.88
N LYS A 154 -11.67 13.89 -17.03
CA LYS A 154 -11.35 12.47 -17.21
C LYS A 154 -10.50 11.88 -16.08
N HIS A 155 -9.73 12.70 -15.39
CA HIS A 155 -8.87 12.32 -14.28
C HIS A 155 -9.00 13.28 -13.11
N VAL A 156 -8.67 12.79 -11.91
CA VAL A 156 -8.60 13.60 -10.69
C VAL A 156 -7.21 13.46 -10.11
N ALA A 157 -6.46 14.54 -10.09
CA ALA A 157 -5.12 14.61 -9.52
C ALA A 157 -5.16 15.08 -8.06
N PHE A 158 -4.28 14.50 -7.25
CA PHE A 158 -4.10 14.80 -5.83
C PHE A 158 -2.69 15.30 -5.57
N ARG A 159 -2.57 16.39 -4.83
CA ARG A 159 -1.32 16.93 -4.30
C ARG A 159 -1.43 17.13 -2.80
N GLY A 160 -0.37 16.74 -2.10
CA GLY A 160 -0.20 16.96 -0.66
C GLY A 160 0.66 18.17 -0.33
N LEU A 161 0.82 18.42 0.97
CA LEU A 161 1.67 19.46 1.55
C LEU A 161 3.09 18.95 1.84
N ASP A 162 3.46 17.79 1.34
CA ASP A 162 4.78 17.23 1.52
C ASP A 162 5.87 18.17 0.97
N GLU A 163 6.97 18.30 1.74
CA GLU A 163 8.07 19.20 1.41
C GLU A 163 8.99 18.55 0.38
N VAL A 164 9.13 19.22 -0.75
CA VAL A 164 9.92 18.72 -1.89
C VAL A 164 11.36 19.22 -1.78
N PRO A 165 12.37 18.36 -1.62
CA PRO A 165 13.74 18.78 -1.53
C PRO A 165 14.31 19.18 -2.91
N GLY A 166 14.85 20.39 -3.00
CA GLY A 166 15.58 20.87 -4.17
C GLY A 166 14.73 20.90 -5.46
N LYS A 167 15.24 20.29 -6.52
CA LYS A 167 14.60 20.25 -7.87
C LYS A 167 13.82 18.96 -8.14
N VAL A 168 13.51 18.17 -7.12
CA VAL A 168 12.72 16.91 -7.28
C VAL A 168 11.29 17.30 -7.67
N PRO A 169 10.64 16.61 -8.63
CA PRO A 169 9.22 16.83 -8.94
C PRO A 169 8.34 16.54 -7.72
N PRO A 170 7.26 17.33 -7.50
CA PRO A 170 6.31 17.09 -6.41
C PRO A 170 5.62 15.73 -6.58
N PHE A 171 5.23 15.11 -5.45
CA PHE A 171 4.48 13.88 -5.47
C PHE A 171 3.00 14.18 -5.82
N ILE A 172 2.65 13.99 -7.08
CA ILE A 172 1.29 14.13 -7.60
C ILE A 172 0.87 12.82 -8.24
N ARG A 173 -0.32 12.35 -7.89
CA ARG A 173 -0.93 11.15 -8.48
C ARG A 173 -2.31 11.51 -9.00
N SER A 174 -2.70 10.94 -10.15
CA SER A 174 -4.07 11.03 -10.63
C SER A 174 -4.73 9.65 -10.73
N ILE A 175 -6.05 9.65 -10.61
CA ILE A 175 -6.91 8.48 -10.80
C ILE A 175 -7.98 8.82 -11.85
N PRO A 176 -8.50 7.85 -12.63
CA PRO A 176 -9.62 8.06 -13.53
C PRO A 176 -10.84 8.62 -12.79
N ILE A 177 -11.62 9.43 -13.48
CA ILE A 177 -12.83 10.08 -12.91
C ILE A 177 -13.83 9.03 -12.40
N GLU A 178 -13.96 7.90 -13.09
CA GLU A 178 -14.83 6.79 -12.71
C GLU A 178 -14.43 6.24 -11.33
N LYS A 179 -13.11 6.12 -11.06
CA LYS A 179 -12.60 5.69 -9.76
C LYS A 179 -12.80 6.76 -8.68
N ALA A 180 -12.67 8.03 -9.04
CA ALA A 180 -12.90 9.15 -8.12
C ALA A 180 -14.38 9.24 -7.67
N LEU A 181 -15.31 8.88 -8.54
CA LEU A 181 -16.75 8.90 -8.28
C LEU A 181 -17.29 7.65 -7.58
N VAL A 182 -16.48 6.60 -7.40
CA VAL A 182 -16.87 5.42 -6.60
C VAL A 182 -17.22 5.87 -5.17
N ALA A 183 -18.34 5.35 -4.66
CA ALA A 183 -18.87 5.74 -3.35
C ALA A 183 -17.89 5.55 -2.18
N ASP A 184 -16.95 4.63 -2.31
CA ASP A 184 -15.98 4.30 -1.27
C ASP A 184 -14.68 5.11 -1.37
N THR A 185 -14.49 5.94 -2.43
CA THR A 185 -13.34 6.85 -2.55
C THR A 185 -13.58 8.08 -1.68
N LEU A 186 -12.67 8.36 -0.74
CA LEU A 186 -12.89 9.37 0.31
C LEU A 186 -11.83 10.48 0.30
N VAL A 187 -12.23 11.62 0.84
CA VAL A 187 -11.34 12.59 1.49
C VAL A 187 -11.34 12.25 2.98
N ALA A 188 -10.46 11.33 3.39
CA ALA A 188 -10.46 10.81 4.75
C ALA A 188 -9.80 11.80 5.72
N THR A 189 -10.41 11.99 6.90
CA THR A 189 -9.93 12.84 7.99
C THR A 189 -9.65 12.04 9.26
N HIS A 190 -10.17 10.80 9.35
CA HIS A 190 -10.02 9.92 10.52
C HIS A 190 -9.49 8.54 10.12
N MET A 191 -8.79 7.91 11.05
CA MET A 191 -8.28 6.55 10.95
C MET A 191 -8.52 5.81 12.26
N ASN A 192 -9.16 4.65 12.23
CA ASN A 192 -9.53 3.84 13.40
C ASN A 192 -10.29 4.63 14.47
N GLY A 193 -11.15 5.58 14.07
CA GLY A 193 -11.99 6.37 14.96
C GLY A 193 -11.31 7.62 15.55
N ALA A 194 -10.01 7.83 15.30
CA ALA A 194 -9.28 9.02 15.71
C ALA A 194 -8.96 9.93 14.51
N PRO A 195 -8.70 11.23 14.69
CA PRO A 195 -8.13 12.06 13.63
C PRO A 195 -6.85 11.42 13.08
N LEU A 196 -6.59 11.62 11.78
CA LEU A 196 -5.33 11.17 11.18
C LEU A 196 -4.13 11.70 11.96
N THR A 197 -3.09 10.88 12.12
CA THR A 197 -1.81 11.38 12.65
C THR A 197 -0.99 12.04 11.53
N LYS A 198 0.06 12.79 11.87
CA LYS A 198 0.99 13.38 10.92
C LYS A 198 1.52 12.34 9.93
N HIS A 199 1.99 11.19 10.40
CA HIS A 199 2.51 10.11 9.57
C HIS A 199 1.49 9.52 8.59
N HIS A 200 0.20 9.65 8.89
CA HIS A 200 -0.89 9.10 8.08
C HIS A 200 -1.68 10.14 7.29
N GLY A 201 -1.18 11.39 7.24
CA GLY A 201 -1.68 12.42 6.33
C GLY A 201 -2.66 13.42 6.95
N PHE A 202 -2.53 13.71 8.28
CA PHE A 202 -3.28 14.78 8.94
C PHE A 202 -3.14 16.12 8.18
N PRO A 203 -4.20 16.96 8.05
CA PRO A 203 -5.55 16.73 8.57
C PRO A 203 -6.46 15.94 7.64
N ALA A 204 -6.11 15.79 6.36
CA ALA A 204 -6.88 15.04 5.37
C ALA A 204 -5.99 14.33 4.36
N ARG A 205 -6.46 13.19 3.86
CA ARG A 205 -5.83 12.42 2.79
C ARG A 205 -6.86 11.95 1.76
N ALA A 206 -6.43 11.76 0.52
CA ALA A 206 -7.18 10.95 -0.41
C ALA A 206 -7.14 9.47 0.07
N LEU A 207 -8.23 8.75 -0.09
CA LEU A 207 -8.31 7.31 0.08
C LEU A 207 -8.91 6.71 -1.19
N THR A 208 -8.16 5.86 -1.87
CA THR A 208 -8.57 5.13 -3.08
C THR A 208 -8.58 3.63 -2.76
N PRO A 209 -9.71 3.09 -2.27
CA PRO A 209 -9.78 1.73 -1.76
C PRO A 209 -9.50 0.67 -2.82
N GLY A 210 -8.78 -0.39 -2.42
CA GLY A 210 -8.39 -1.49 -3.29
C GLY A 210 -7.20 -1.21 -4.22
N TRP A 211 -6.72 0.06 -4.27
CA TRP A 211 -5.57 0.46 -5.06
C TRP A 211 -4.31 0.56 -4.21
N ILE A 212 -3.15 0.58 -4.89
CA ILE A 212 -1.85 0.78 -4.22
C ILE A 212 -1.84 2.05 -3.37
N GLY A 213 -1.15 2.03 -2.23
CA GLY A 213 -1.11 3.15 -1.28
C GLY A 213 -0.68 4.49 -1.89
N ALA A 214 0.07 4.48 -2.99
CA ALA A 214 0.47 5.68 -3.72
C ALA A 214 -0.72 6.47 -4.30
N ALA A 215 -1.85 5.82 -4.60
CA ALA A 215 -3.08 6.48 -5.05
C ALA A 215 -3.85 7.19 -3.92
N SER A 216 -3.42 7.01 -2.67
CA SER A 216 -4.04 7.58 -1.47
C SER A 216 -3.13 8.66 -0.88
N CYS A 217 -3.03 9.81 -1.58
CA CYS A 217 -2.11 10.91 -1.23
C CYS A 217 -2.40 11.48 0.15
N LYS A 218 -1.33 11.69 0.95
CA LYS A 218 -1.37 12.25 2.31
C LYS A 218 -1.30 13.78 2.29
N TRP A 219 -1.67 14.40 3.42
CA TRP A 219 -1.58 15.88 3.61
C TRP A 219 -2.26 16.66 2.49
N LEU A 220 -3.40 16.17 2.03
CA LEU A 220 -4.10 16.63 0.83
C LEU A 220 -4.43 18.12 0.89
N THR A 221 -3.98 18.90 -0.08
CA THR A 221 -4.25 20.34 -0.20
C THR A 221 -4.83 20.74 -1.57
N GLU A 222 -4.70 19.86 -2.57
CA GLU A 222 -5.22 20.14 -3.91
C GLU A 222 -5.86 18.89 -4.51
N ILE A 223 -7.06 19.09 -5.05
CA ILE A 223 -7.76 18.17 -5.94
C ILE A 223 -7.96 18.90 -7.27
N LYS A 224 -7.38 18.37 -8.35
CA LYS A 224 -7.50 19.00 -9.67
C LYS A 224 -8.12 18.03 -10.65
N VAL A 225 -9.26 18.41 -11.22
CA VAL A 225 -9.88 17.65 -12.31
C VAL A 225 -9.15 17.97 -13.60
N LEU A 226 -8.79 16.95 -14.36
CA LEU A 226 -8.01 17.04 -15.59
C LEU A 226 -8.77 16.38 -16.74
N ASP A 227 -8.50 16.80 -17.97
CA ASP A 227 -9.01 16.19 -19.21
C ASP A 227 -8.30 14.89 -19.61
N SER A 228 -7.17 14.58 -18.95
CA SER A 228 -6.30 13.45 -19.25
C SER A 228 -5.54 13.00 -18.00
N GLU A 229 -4.82 11.88 -18.05
CA GLU A 229 -3.91 11.43 -16.99
C GLU A 229 -2.85 12.52 -16.70
N PHE A 230 -2.54 12.74 -15.43
CA PHE A 230 -1.52 13.72 -15.04
C PHE A 230 -0.14 13.35 -15.62
N ALA A 231 0.43 14.24 -16.41
CA ALA A 231 1.75 14.06 -17.00
C ALA A 231 2.85 14.45 -16.00
N GLY A 232 3.24 13.54 -15.11
CA GLY A 232 4.27 13.79 -14.12
C GLY A 232 5.03 12.54 -13.70
N ASN A 233 6.21 12.75 -13.10
CA ASN A 233 7.18 11.67 -12.79
C ASN A 233 6.60 10.48 -12.02
N PHE A 234 5.63 10.73 -11.13
CA PHE A 234 4.99 9.67 -10.34
C PHE A 234 3.78 9.01 -11.04
N MET A 235 3.50 9.39 -12.28
CA MET A 235 2.54 8.72 -13.17
C MET A 235 3.26 8.06 -14.35
N ASN A 236 4.31 8.72 -14.89
CA ASN A 236 5.16 8.20 -15.95
C ASN A 236 6.56 8.84 -15.84
N PRO A 237 7.66 8.06 -15.69
CA PRO A 237 7.75 6.57 -15.71
C PRO A 237 7.39 5.89 -14.38
N GLY A 238 7.17 6.64 -13.30
CA GLY A 238 6.88 6.06 -11.99
C GLY A 238 5.55 5.32 -11.92
N TYR A 239 5.48 4.26 -11.11
CA TYR A 239 4.29 3.44 -10.87
C TYR A 239 3.65 2.86 -12.13
N ARG A 240 4.51 2.32 -13.00
CA ARG A 240 4.09 1.57 -14.20
C ARG A 240 4.74 0.19 -14.21
N LEU A 241 4.05 -0.76 -14.84
CA LEU A 241 4.54 -2.11 -15.09
C LEU A 241 4.66 -2.33 -16.59
N PRO A 242 5.65 -3.13 -17.03
CA PRO A 242 5.72 -3.58 -18.41
C PRO A 242 4.48 -4.36 -18.81
N ASN A 243 4.03 -4.20 -20.06
CA ASN A 243 2.89 -4.94 -20.63
C ASN A 243 3.23 -6.42 -20.88
N GLN A 244 4.54 -6.73 -21.00
CA GLN A 244 5.08 -8.07 -21.19
C GLN A 244 6.15 -8.36 -20.12
N PRO A 245 6.42 -9.62 -19.82
CA PRO A 245 7.57 -9.98 -18.97
C PRO A 245 8.87 -9.44 -19.54
N PHE A 246 9.70 -8.86 -18.68
CA PHE A 246 11.00 -8.30 -19.00
C PHE A 246 12.11 -9.06 -18.30
N MET A 247 13.25 -9.19 -18.97
CA MET A 247 14.46 -9.75 -18.37
C MET A 247 15.32 -8.63 -17.75
N PRO A 248 16.05 -8.90 -16.67
CA PRO A 248 16.99 -7.95 -16.11
C PRO A 248 17.99 -7.46 -17.16
N GLY A 249 18.16 -6.13 -17.26
CA GLY A 249 19.04 -5.50 -18.24
C GLY A 249 18.35 -5.00 -19.52
N GLU A 250 17.12 -5.41 -19.78
CA GLU A 250 16.34 -4.89 -20.91
C GLU A 250 15.81 -3.47 -20.60
N THR A 251 15.63 -2.68 -21.67
CA THR A 251 15.06 -1.34 -21.58
C THR A 251 13.57 -1.38 -21.88
N VAL A 252 12.76 -0.93 -20.91
CA VAL A 252 11.31 -0.79 -21.09
C VAL A 252 10.98 0.59 -21.60
N LYS A 253 10.29 0.69 -22.74
CA LYS A 253 9.80 1.97 -23.26
C LYS A 253 8.53 2.38 -22.53
N PRO A 254 8.28 3.69 -22.30
CA PRO A 254 7.08 4.18 -21.62
C PRO A 254 5.76 3.69 -22.23
N GLU A 255 5.69 3.63 -23.57
CA GLU A 255 4.52 3.15 -24.31
C GLU A 255 4.23 1.65 -24.11
N ASP A 256 5.24 0.86 -23.74
CA ASP A 256 5.12 -0.57 -23.46
C ASP A 256 4.77 -0.85 -22.00
N THR A 257 4.24 0.15 -21.29
CA THR A 257 3.88 0.04 -19.88
C THR A 257 2.44 0.47 -19.60
N HIS A 258 1.89 -0.03 -18.50
CA HIS A 258 0.58 0.39 -17.97
C HIS A 258 0.68 0.87 -16.52
N PRO A 259 -0.22 1.74 -16.05
CA PRO A 259 -0.22 2.21 -14.67
C PRO A 259 -0.43 1.08 -13.66
N VAL A 260 0.27 1.13 -12.53
CA VAL A 260 -0.03 0.28 -11.37
C VAL A 260 -1.22 0.89 -10.63
N THR A 261 -2.29 0.13 -10.54
CA THR A 261 -3.57 0.56 -9.95
C THR A 261 -4.00 -0.33 -8.80
N SER A 262 -4.74 -1.39 -9.06
CA SER A 262 -5.28 -2.30 -8.06
C SER A 262 -4.20 -3.17 -7.40
N LEU A 263 -4.41 -3.50 -6.13
CA LEU A 263 -3.62 -4.51 -5.44
C LEU A 263 -3.86 -5.89 -6.06
N VAL A 264 -2.83 -6.72 -6.06
CA VAL A 264 -2.90 -8.12 -6.49
C VAL A 264 -3.19 -9.04 -5.31
N VAL A 265 -3.64 -10.27 -5.63
CA VAL A 265 -3.85 -11.30 -4.62
C VAL A 265 -2.56 -11.64 -3.89
N LYS A 266 -2.62 -11.63 -2.56
CA LYS A 266 -1.50 -11.93 -1.68
C LYS A 266 -1.98 -12.55 -0.37
N SER A 267 -1.19 -13.46 0.19
CA SER A 267 -1.30 -13.99 1.53
C SER A 267 0.05 -13.89 2.22
N VAL A 268 0.04 -13.67 3.53
CA VAL A 268 1.23 -13.63 4.38
C VAL A 268 0.95 -14.41 5.66
N ILE A 269 1.90 -15.27 6.05
CA ILE A 269 1.89 -15.99 7.32
C ILE A 269 2.42 -15.03 8.38
N SER A 270 1.59 -14.68 9.37
CA SER A 270 1.98 -13.83 10.50
C SER A 270 2.37 -14.62 11.75
N GLY A 271 2.10 -15.92 11.76
CA GLY A 271 2.56 -16.87 12.77
C GLY A 271 2.33 -18.32 12.34
N PRO A 272 3.28 -19.21 12.66
CA PRO A 272 4.59 -18.95 13.29
C PRO A 272 5.50 -18.10 12.40
N LEU A 273 6.47 -17.40 13.00
CA LEU A 273 7.45 -16.61 12.26
C LEU A 273 8.51 -17.49 11.61
N ASP A 274 9.15 -17.01 10.56
CA ASP A 274 10.26 -17.67 9.89
C ASP A 274 11.41 -17.90 10.87
N GLY A 275 11.99 -19.11 10.87
CA GLY A 275 13.04 -19.54 11.79
C GLY A 275 12.56 -19.93 13.19
N ALA A 276 11.24 -19.96 13.45
CA ALA A 276 10.73 -20.30 14.80
C ALA A 276 11.02 -21.77 15.17
N THR A 277 11.35 -21.99 16.45
CA THR A 277 11.36 -23.33 17.07
C THR A 277 10.03 -23.55 17.78
N LEU A 278 9.36 -24.64 17.46
CA LEU A 278 8.04 -25.02 17.93
C LEU A 278 8.09 -26.30 18.75
N LYS A 279 7.07 -26.51 19.60
CA LYS A 279 6.87 -27.78 20.28
C LYS A 279 6.01 -28.72 19.41
N PRO A 280 6.25 -30.05 19.46
CA PRO A 280 5.36 -31.02 18.82
C PRO A 280 3.93 -30.90 19.36
N GLY A 281 2.95 -31.23 18.51
CA GLY A 281 1.55 -31.18 18.88
C GLY A 281 0.75 -30.16 18.07
N ARG A 282 -0.30 -29.60 18.66
CA ARG A 282 -1.20 -28.66 17.99
C ARG A 282 -0.54 -27.27 17.86
N VAL A 283 -0.35 -26.84 16.63
CA VAL A 283 0.21 -25.52 16.26
C VAL A 283 -0.83 -24.76 15.43
N ALA A 284 -1.14 -23.55 15.84
CA ALA A 284 -1.96 -22.63 15.05
C ALA A 284 -1.08 -21.89 14.04
N ILE A 285 -1.36 -22.03 12.75
CA ILE A 285 -0.79 -21.24 11.68
C ILE A 285 -1.82 -20.17 11.33
N HIS A 286 -1.42 -18.90 11.23
CA HIS A 286 -2.35 -17.82 10.95
C HIS A 286 -1.71 -16.70 10.14
N GLY A 287 -2.56 -15.85 9.56
CA GLY A 287 -2.10 -14.73 8.76
C GLY A 287 -3.21 -13.88 8.18
N ALA A 288 -2.86 -13.08 7.18
CA ALA A 288 -3.78 -12.23 6.46
C ALA A 288 -3.66 -12.44 4.93
N ALA A 289 -4.78 -12.25 4.22
CA ALA A 289 -4.82 -12.34 2.75
C ALA A 289 -5.69 -11.22 2.17
N TRP A 290 -5.28 -10.63 1.05
CA TRP A 290 -5.98 -9.54 0.36
C TRP A 290 -5.81 -9.59 -1.15
N ALA A 291 -6.69 -8.89 -1.89
CA ALA A 291 -6.69 -8.87 -3.36
C ALA A 291 -7.28 -7.56 -3.93
N GLY A 292 -7.10 -6.45 -3.24
CA GLY A 292 -7.58 -5.15 -3.70
C GLY A 292 -9.11 -5.11 -3.91
N GLU A 293 -9.53 -4.93 -5.15
CA GLU A 293 -10.97 -4.80 -5.50
C GLU A 293 -11.68 -6.14 -5.63
N ALA A 294 -10.95 -7.23 -5.88
CA ALA A 294 -11.53 -8.54 -6.14
C ALA A 294 -11.96 -9.29 -4.87
N GLY A 295 -11.30 -9.06 -3.74
CA GLY A 295 -11.52 -9.85 -2.53
C GLY A 295 -10.93 -11.26 -2.60
N ILE A 296 -10.83 -11.95 -1.46
CA ILE A 296 -10.29 -13.31 -1.34
C ILE A 296 -11.41 -14.35 -1.39
N ALA A 297 -11.27 -15.32 -2.30
CA ALA A 297 -12.20 -16.45 -2.42
C ALA A 297 -11.70 -17.71 -1.72
N LYS A 298 -10.38 -18.00 -1.78
CA LYS A 298 -9.78 -19.23 -1.26
C LYS A 298 -8.43 -18.96 -0.64
N LEU A 299 -8.11 -19.71 0.41
CA LEU A 299 -6.77 -19.79 0.99
C LEU A 299 -6.41 -21.24 1.27
N GLU A 300 -5.19 -21.61 0.92
CA GLU A 300 -4.65 -22.95 1.10
C GLU A 300 -3.31 -22.89 1.82
N ILE A 301 -3.08 -23.86 2.70
CA ILE A 301 -1.85 -24.03 3.47
C ILE A 301 -1.21 -25.35 3.07
N SER A 302 0.10 -25.32 2.95
CA SER A 302 0.96 -26.50 2.87
C SER A 302 1.92 -26.49 4.06
N THR A 303 2.16 -27.64 4.68
CA THR A 303 3.16 -27.83 5.74
C THR A 303 4.31 -28.73 5.31
N ASP A 304 4.37 -29.07 4.03
CA ASP A 304 5.33 -30.01 3.41
C ASP A 304 6.06 -29.40 2.20
N GLY A 305 6.23 -28.06 2.21
CA GLY A 305 6.95 -27.34 1.15
C GLY A 305 6.17 -27.23 -0.17
N GLY A 306 4.85 -27.41 -0.15
CA GLY A 306 3.99 -27.28 -1.33
C GLY A 306 3.65 -28.62 -2.00
N ALA A 307 4.02 -29.76 -1.41
CA ALA A 307 3.66 -31.07 -1.95
C ALA A 307 2.16 -31.35 -1.83
N THR A 308 1.56 -31.00 -0.69
CA THR A 308 0.12 -31.08 -0.46
C THR A 308 -0.45 -29.75 0.03
N TRP A 309 -1.74 -29.52 -0.24
CA TRP A 309 -2.44 -28.28 0.12
C TRP A 309 -3.77 -28.59 0.78
N ALA A 310 -4.04 -27.93 1.89
CA ALA A 310 -5.30 -28.00 2.62
C ALA A 310 -5.96 -26.61 2.72
N PRO A 311 -7.30 -26.52 2.73
CA PRO A 311 -7.99 -25.25 2.90
C PRO A 311 -7.79 -24.71 4.31
N ALA A 312 -7.54 -23.40 4.45
CA ALA A 312 -7.56 -22.69 5.71
C ALA A 312 -8.93 -22.08 6.00
N ASN A 313 -9.20 -21.82 7.27
CA ASN A 313 -10.42 -21.18 7.72
C ASN A 313 -10.25 -19.66 7.76
N PHE A 314 -11.25 -18.92 7.31
CA PHE A 314 -11.30 -17.47 7.43
C PHE A 314 -11.91 -17.04 8.77
N GLY A 315 -11.41 -15.94 9.32
CA GLY A 315 -12.06 -15.21 10.41
C GLY A 315 -13.42 -14.65 9.99
N GLU A 316 -14.22 -14.22 10.97
CA GLU A 316 -15.58 -13.70 10.74
C GLU A 316 -15.56 -12.31 10.11
N GLU A 317 -14.59 -11.47 10.49
CA GLU A 317 -14.51 -10.10 10.03
C GLU A 317 -14.22 -10.04 8.52
N ARG A 318 -14.98 -9.20 7.85
CA ARG A 318 -14.80 -8.95 6.41
C ARG A 318 -15.31 -7.57 6.01
N ALA A 319 -14.63 -6.96 5.04
CA ALA A 319 -15.09 -5.79 4.33
C ALA A 319 -14.52 -5.84 2.89
N ARG A 320 -15.16 -5.11 1.98
CA ARG A 320 -14.88 -5.20 0.53
C ARG A 320 -13.40 -5.03 0.17
N TYR A 321 -12.70 -4.08 0.82
CA TYR A 321 -11.32 -3.72 0.51
C TYR A 321 -10.35 -4.09 1.63
N ALA A 322 -10.82 -4.85 2.63
CA ALA A 322 -9.99 -5.28 3.74
C ALA A 322 -9.36 -6.64 3.48
N TRP A 323 -8.26 -6.89 4.13
CA TRP A 323 -7.75 -8.25 4.20
C TRP A 323 -8.72 -9.19 4.92
N ARG A 324 -8.57 -10.50 4.71
CA ARG A 324 -9.20 -11.55 5.47
C ARG A 324 -8.16 -12.16 6.39
N LEU A 325 -8.42 -12.20 7.68
CA LEU A 325 -7.66 -13.03 8.58
C LEU A 325 -8.00 -14.48 8.33
N TRP A 326 -7.02 -15.35 8.48
CA TRP A 326 -7.18 -16.78 8.29
C TRP A 326 -6.35 -17.56 9.31
N HIS A 327 -6.75 -18.82 9.60
CA HIS A 327 -6.06 -19.73 10.48
C HIS A 327 -6.15 -21.17 9.97
N TYR A 328 -5.18 -21.97 10.38
CA TYR A 328 -5.09 -23.41 10.10
C TYR A 328 -4.50 -24.12 11.31
N GLU A 329 -5.14 -25.21 11.76
CA GLU A 329 -4.66 -26.07 12.85
C GLU A 329 -3.78 -27.18 12.28
N TRP A 330 -2.53 -27.22 12.69
CA TRP A 330 -1.56 -28.20 12.26
C TRP A 330 -1.13 -29.09 13.44
N ILE A 331 -1.06 -30.42 13.23
CA ILE A 331 -0.46 -31.34 14.20
C ILE A 331 1.00 -31.56 13.81
N ALA A 332 1.87 -30.76 14.42
CA ALA A 332 3.29 -30.76 14.16
C ALA A 332 3.98 -31.97 14.80
N LYS A 333 4.85 -32.65 14.05
CA LYS A 333 5.74 -33.69 14.48
C LYS A 333 7.18 -33.16 14.56
N PRO A 334 8.10 -33.76 15.34
CA PRO A 334 9.51 -33.35 15.31
C PRO A 334 10.09 -33.33 13.89
N GLY A 335 10.90 -32.32 13.56
CA GLY A 335 11.56 -32.17 12.26
C GLY A 335 11.56 -30.75 11.73
N ASP A 336 12.09 -30.55 10.52
CA ASP A 336 12.13 -29.27 9.81
C ASP A 336 11.02 -29.20 8.78
N PHE A 337 10.31 -28.08 8.76
CA PHE A 337 9.14 -27.89 7.89
C PHE A 337 9.21 -26.56 7.13
N SER A 338 8.75 -26.59 5.88
CA SER A 338 8.45 -25.39 5.09
C SER A 338 6.92 -25.23 5.03
N ILE A 339 6.43 -24.21 5.71
CA ILE A 339 5.01 -23.85 5.72
C ILE A 339 4.77 -22.81 4.65
N ARG A 340 3.78 -23.04 3.78
CA ARG A 340 3.43 -22.13 2.69
C ARG A 340 1.96 -21.75 2.72
N SER A 341 1.65 -20.50 2.32
CA SER A 341 0.26 -20.03 2.15
C SER A 341 0.04 -19.51 0.74
N ARG A 342 -1.10 -19.89 0.14
CA ARG A 342 -1.52 -19.49 -1.21
C ARG A 342 -2.95 -18.99 -1.20
N ALA A 343 -3.15 -17.73 -1.60
CA ALA A 343 -4.48 -17.15 -1.77
C ALA A 343 -4.91 -17.18 -3.23
N THR A 344 -6.23 -17.33 -3.46
CA THR A 344 -6.91 -17.13 -4.74
C THR A 344 -8.00 -16.08 -4.55
N ASP A 345 -8.09 -15.12 -5.46
CA ASP A 345 -9.10 -14.07 -5.42
C ASP A 345 -10.44 -14.50 -6.06
N SER A 346 -11.46 -13.66 -5.97
CA SER A 346 -12.81 -13.94 -6.51
C SER A 346 -12.87 -13.97 -8.04
N GLN A 347 -11.81 -13.59 -8.74
CA GLN A 347 -11.66 -13.69 -10.19
C GLN A 347 -10.86 -14.93 -10.63
N GLY A 348 -10.50 -15.80 -9.66
CA GLY A 348 -9.74 -17.03 -9.92
C GLY A 348 -8.23 -16.82 -10.08
N ARG A 349 -7.69 -15.62 -9.83
CA ARG A 349 -6.24 -15.36 -9.87
C ARG A 349 -5.61 -15.85 -8.59
N ALA A 350 -4.60 -16.73 -8.70
CA ALA A 350 -3.86 -17.26 -7.56
C ALA A 350 -2.47 -16.63 -7.45
N GLN A 351 -1.89 -16.66 -6.26
CA GLN A 351 -0.48 -16.31 -6.07
C GLN A 351 0.40 -17.28 -6.87
N PRO A 352 1.38 -16.76 -7.63
CA PRO A 352 2.34 -17.59 -8.35
C PRO A 352 3.36 -18.22 -7.39
N PRO A 353 3.97 -19.36 -7.76
CA PRO A 353 5.04 -19.98 -6.96
C PRO A 353 6.23 -19.05 -6.75
N THR A 354 6.54 -18.22 -7.73
CA THR A 354 7.64 -17.23 -7.71
C THR A 354 7.12 -15.87 -8.13
N GLY A 355 7.68 -14.80 -7.55
CA GLY A 355 7.32 -13.43 -7.92
C GLY A 355 7.77 -13.10 -9.36
N VAL A 356 6.92 -12.39 -10.11
CA VAL A 356 7.30 -11.87 -11.42
C VAL A 356 8.24 -10.68 -11.22
N TRP A 357 9.45 -10.80 -11.80
CA TRP A 357 10.43 -9.72 -11.72
C TRP A 357 9.98 -8.54 -12.60
N ASN A 358 10.17 -7.32 -12.09
CA ASN A 358 10.01 -6.10 -12.87
C ASN A 358 11.00 -5.02 -12.38
N PRO A 359 11.36 -4.04 -13.23
CA PRO A 359 12.43 -3.06 -12.94
C PRO A 359 12.18 -2.22 -11.68
N SER A 360 10.93 -2.08 -11.26
CA SER A 360 10.54 -1.28 -10.09
C SER A 360 10.28 -2.13 -8.84
N GLY A 361 10.22 -3.47 -8.98
CA GLY A 361 9.89 -4.39 -7.90
C GLY A 361 8.49 -4.17 -7.32
N TYR A 362 7.53 -3.80 -8.16
CA TYR A 362 6.15 -3.59 -7.75
C TYR A 362 5.34 -4.89 -7.75
N LEU A 363 4.32 -4.93 -6.89
CA LEU A 363 3.30 -5.98 -6.82
C LEU A 363 3.87 -7.40 -6.64
N TYR A 364 4.97 -7.53 -5.90
CA TYR A 364 5.50 -8.85 -5.55
C TYR A 364 4.46 -9.65 -4.75
N ASN A 365 4.08 -10.81 -5.27
CA ASN A 365 3.00 -11.63 -4.69
C ASN A 365 3.27 -13.14 -4.78
N ALA A 366 4.52 -13.57 -4.73
CA ALA A 366 4.83 -15.00 -4.64
C ALA A 366 4.09 -15.67 -3.46
N ILE A 367 3.83 -16.98 -3.59
CA ILE A 367 3.43 -17.82 -2.47
C ILE A 367 4.31 -17.52 -1.26
N ASP A 368 3.69 -17.27 -0.11
CA ASP A 368 4.44 -16.97 1.11
C ASP A 368 4.99 -18.25 1.75
N GLU A 369 6.19 -18.16 2.29
CA GLU A 369 6.89 -19.28 2.91
C GLU A 369 7.52 -18.85 4.25
N VAL A 370 7.41 -19.72 5.23
CA VAL A 370 8.18 -19.68 6.48
C VAL A 370 8.74 -21.07 6.79
N LYS A 371 9.96 -21.11 7.31
CA LYS A 371 10.63 -22.34 7.73
C LYS A 371 10.61 -22.41 9.25
N VAL A 372 10.28 -23.58 9.79
CA VAL A 372 10.20 -23.80 11.24
C VAL A 372 10.87 -25.11 11.62
N HIS A 373 11.44 -25.15 12.82
CA HIS A 373 11.95 -26.36 13.45
C HIS A 373 11.00 -26.80 14.55
N VAL A 374 10.63 -28.08 14.60
CA VAL A 374 9.79 -28.65 15.66
C VAL A 374 10.66 -29.59 16.50
N ALA A 375 10.89 -29.23 17.79
CA ALA A 375 11.78 -29.97 18.72
C ALA A 375 11.05 -30.42 19.98
#